data_f2116463810796465a216b4a7c272d02
#
_entry.id   f2116463810796465a216b4a7c272d02
#
_cell.length_a   1.000
_cell.length_b   1.000
_cell.length_c   1.000
_cell.angle_alpha   90.00
_cell.angle_beta   90.00
_cell.angle_gamma   90.00
#
_symmetry.space_group_name_H-M   'P 1'
#
loop_
_entity.id
_entity.type
_entity.pdbx_description
1 polymer ?
#
loop_
_entity_poly.entity_id
_entity_poly.type
_entity_poly.pdbx_seq_one_letter_code
_entity_poly.pdbx_strand_id
1 'polypeptide(L)'
;GGGQDINGGGGGGGNYTTGGIGGPGWNGSAGGCTPSAAGTGGISLSASIGPSRVFMGGGGGGGQQNDGLGSAGANGGGIILLKANRLITGGCAFNPTITANGNSSGNVGNDGAGGGGAGGSIVLQIASYSVSAACPLVVRANGGNGGSVSDAAVHAGGGAGAQGVIIYSIAQPTTNITTQTNNGTPGCNNSGCSSSGGSASGSNNSGIVASSSGVLPISLLYFEGENHLNSVSLNWSTASEINTDYFIIERSVDGHTWQEITRKKAAENTTTRQYYSAEDLQPLQELTYYKLTIVDKDLSKSYAPLKSIDRRVSTTLVFYPNPASHELNIISPWPLSFVNFELTDSRGVNLRVKVKEAEGNRMTLDLSDFLPGFYFICASNPFGFKQTSKIIIR
;
A
#
# COMPACT_ATOMS: atom_id res chain seq x y z
N GLY A 1 -4.01 -45.95 25.35
CA GLY A 1 -4.74 -44.89 24.74
C GLY A 1 -4.54 -43.66 25.57
N GLY A 2 -3.69 -42.72 25.13
CA GLY A 2 -3.55 -41.44 25.79
C GLY A 2 -4.89 -40.70 25.71
N GLY A 3 -5.40 -40.25 26.87
CA GLY A 3 -6.56 -39.38 26.90
C GLY A 3 -6.31 -38.19 25.97
N GLN A 4 -7.12 -38.04 24.96
CA GLN A 4 -7.01 -36.90 24.08
C GLN A 4 -7.68 -35.74 24.80
N ASP A 5 -6.91 -34.69 25.02
CA ASP A 5 -7.46 -33.41 25.48
C ASP A 5 -8.43 -32.90 24.40
N ILE A 6 -9.68 -32.70 24.77
CA ILE A 6 -10.76 -32.27 23.87
C ILE A 6 -11.39 -31.00 24.40
N ASN A 7 -12.12 -30.30 23.54
CA ASN A 7 -12.90 -29.10 23.87
C ASN A 7 -12.08 -27.93 24.38
N GLY A 8 -10.86 -27.76 23.85
CA GLY A 8 -10.03 -26.59 24.10
C GLY A 8 -10.65 -25.30 23.52
N GLY A 9 -10.55 -24.21 24.26
CA GLY A 9 -11.02 -22.91 23.80
C GLY A 9 -10.09 -22.30 22.73
N GLY A 10 -10.65 -21.55 21.79
CA GLY A 10 -9.91 -20.79 20.79
C GLY A 10 -9.19 -19.57 21.41
N GLY A 11 -7.97 -19.27 20.97
CA GLY A 11 -7.26 -18.07 21.38
C GLY A 11 -7.85 -16.79 20.77
N GLY A 12 -7.80 -15.66 21.48
CA GLY A 12 -8.21 -14.36 20.98
C GLY A 12 -7.23 -13.80 19.94
N GLY A 13 -7.73 -12.97 19.01
CA GLY A 13 -6.91 -12.27 18.03
C GLY A 13 -5.96 -11.24 18.65
N GLY A 14 -4.84 -10.93 17.99
CA GLY A 14 -3.87 -9.91 18.39
C GLY A 14 -3.89 -8.69 17.45
N ASN A 15 -3.48 -7.52 17.94
CA ASN A 15 -3.19 -6.32 17.20
C ASN A 15 -2.24 -5.41 18.01
N TYR A 16 -2.73 -4.33 18.63
CA TYR A 16 -1.85 -3.48 19.44
C TYR A 16 -1.27 -4.25 20.63
N THR A 17 -2.06 -5.10 21.24
CA THR A 17 -1.61 -6.02 22.30
C THR A 17 -1.77 -7.47 21.89
N THR A 18 -1.31 -8.42 22.72
CA THR A 18 -1.53 -9.85 22.48
C THR A 18 -2.95 -10.23 22.84
N GLY A 19 -3.55 -11.13 22.05
CA GLY A 19 -4.82 -11.77 22.40
C GLY A 19 -4.67 -12.73 23.58
N GLY A 20 -5.77 -13.00 24.26
CA GLY A 20 -5.83 -14.00 25.34
C GLY A 20 -5.71 -15.44 24.82
N ILE A 21 -5.13 -16.32 25.60
CA ILE A 21 -5.13 -17.75 25.29
C ILE A 21 -6.56 -18.30 25.47
N GLY A 22 -6.92 -19.37 24.78
CA GLY A 22 -8.16 -20.11 25.05
C GLY A 22 -8.12 -20.79 26.43
N GLY A 23 -9.27 -21.20 26.92
CA GLY A 23 -9.37 -22.02 28.11
C GLY A 23 -8.79 -23.43 27.86
N PRO A 24 -8.32 -24.10 28.91
CA PRO A 24 -7.81 -25.47 28.79
C PRO A 24 -8.93 -26.46 28.46
N GLY A 25 -8.62 -27.42 27.61
CA GLY A 25 -9.57 -28.49 27.24
C GLY A 25 -9.91 -29.45 28.38
N TRP A 26 -10.94 -30.26 28.15
CA TRP A 26 -11.35 -31.33 29.05
C TRP A 26 -10.61 -32.64 28.72
N ASN A 27 -10.04 -33.31 29.73
CA ASN A 27 -9.23 -34.50 29.54
C ASN A 27 -9.96 -35.83 29.84
N GLY A 28 -11.28 -35.81 29.94
CA GLY A 28 -12.08 -37.01 30.17
C GLY A 28 -12.10 -37.50 31.64
N SER A 29 -11.44 -36.80 32.57
CA SER A 29 -11.46 -37.10 34.00
C SER A 29 -12.23 -36.03 34.77
N ALA A 30 -12.99 -36.39 35.77
CA ALA A 30 -13.69 -35.45 36.61
C ALA A 30 -12.67 -34.52 37.33
N GLY A 31 -12.42 -33.34 36.78
CA GLY A 31 -11.58 -32.29 37.36
C GLY A 31 -10.27 -31.94 36.67
N GLY A 32 -9.96 -32.52 35.48
CA GLY A 32 -8.69 -32.24 34.82
C GLY A 32 -8.83 -31.59 33.45
N CYS A 33 -8.67 -30.29 33.37
CA CYS A 33 -8.39 -29.59 32.11
C CYS A 33 -6.86 -29.44 31.96
N THR A 34 -6.34 -29.73 30.76
CA THR A 34 -4.90 -29.57 30.53
C THR A 34 -4.64 -28.31 29.67
N PRO A 35 -3.60 -27.52 29.99
CA PRO A 35 -3.26 -26.33 29.20
C PRO A 35 -2.88 -26.62 27.74
N SER A 36 -2.56 -27.90 27.44
CA SER A 36 -2.09 -28.30 26.11
C SER A 36 -3.12 -28.20 25.00
N ALA A 37 -4.41 -28.23 25.34
CA ALA A 37 -5.49 -28.07 24.35
C ALA A 37 -5.94 -26.61 24.13
N ALA A 38 -5.38 -25.68 24.90
CA ALA A 38 -5.74 -24.24 24.78
C ALA A 38 -5.21 -23.62 23.49
N GLY A 39 -6.05 -22.90 22.79
CA GLY A 39 -5.65 -22.08 21.63
C GLY A 39 -4.72 -20.94 22.03
N THR A 40 -3.65 -20.73 21.29
CA THR A 40 -2.72 -19.61 21.53
C THR A 40 -3.34 -18.27 21.16
N GLY A 41 -3.10 -17.23 21.98
CA GLY A 41 -3.48 -15.85 21.63
C GLY A 41 -2.65 -15.28 20.48
N GLY A 42 -3.25 -14.37 19.70
CA GLY A 42 -2.58 -13.65 18.64
C GLY A 42 -1.48 -12.73 19.19
N ILE A 43 -0.44 -12.51 18.39
CA ILE A 43 0.73 -11.69 18.79
C ILE A 43 0.43 -10.19 18.81
N SER A 44 1.20 -9.44 19.60
CA SER A 44 1.22 -7.96 19.53
C SER A 44 1.97 -7.48 18.31
N LEU A 45 1.43 -6.45 17.65
CA LEU A 45 2.05 -5.74 16.53
C LEU A 45 2.49 -4.31 16.91
N SER A 46 2.39 -3.92 18.19
CA SER A 46 2.65 -2.54 18.63
C SER A 46 4.01 -2.01 18.20
N ALA A 47 5.06 -2.84 18.20
CA ALA A 47 6.40 -2.45 17.73
C ALA A 47 6.48 -2.17 16.21
N SER A 48 5.50 -2.65 15.44
CA SER A 48 5.42 -2.47 13.99
C SER A 48 4.36 -1.44 13.57
N ILE A 49 3.55 -0.96 14.51
CA ILE A 49 2.51 0.04 14.28
C ILE A 49 3.13 1.43 14.38
N GLY A 50 2.83 2.26 13.40
CA GLY A 50 3.28 3.65 13.34
C GLY A 50 2.47 4.46 12.34
N PRO A 51 2.82 5.73 12.14
CA PRO A 51 2.07 6.61 11.24
C PRO A 51 1.96 6.10 9.80
N SER A 52 2.93 5.31 9.35
CA SER A 52 2.99 4.75 7.98
C SER A 52 2.59 3.28 7.89
N ARG A 53 2.31 2.61 9.01
CA ARG A 53 1.96 1.19 9.03
C ARG A 53 0.93 0.87 10.09
N VAL A 54 -0.20 0.36 9.65
CA VAL A 54 -1.30 -0.12 10.51
C VAL A 54 -1.80 -1.48 10.01
N PHE A 55 -2.46 -2.22 10.87
CA PHE A 55 -2.91 -3.58 10.58
C PHE A 55 -4.40 -3.74 10.88
N MET A 56 -5.04 -4.67 10.22
CA MET A 56 -6.34 -5.18 10.65
C MET A 56 -6.18 -5.95 11.95
N GLY A 57 -7.22 -6.02 12.74
CA GLY A 57 -7.28 -6.90 13.90
C GLY A 57 -7.20 -8.38 13.48
N GLY A 58 -6.43 -9.18 14.19
CA GLY A 58 -6.38 -10.61 13.98
C GLY A 58 -7.73 -11.26 14.37
N GLY A 59 -8.15 -12.29 13.61
CA GLY A 59 -9.29 -13.12 14.00
C GLY A 59 -8.99 -13.97 15.22
N GLY A 60 -10.01 -14.32 15.99
CA GLY A 60 -9.93 -15.34 17.04
C GLY A 60 -9.86 -16.74 16.45
N GLY A 61 -9.27 -17.67 17.18
CA GLY A 61 -9.26 -19.10 16.86
C GLY A 61 -10.61 -19.75 17.17
N GLY A 62 -10.99 -20.78 16.41
CA GLY A 62 -12.17 -21.61 16.73
C GLY A 62 -11.96 -22.45 17.99
N GLY A 63 -13.04 -22.75 18.71
CA GLY A 63 -13.02 -23.72 19.80
C GLY A 63 -12.93 -25.14 19.25
N GLN A 64 -12.30 -26.01 19.97
CA GLN A 64 -12.22 -27.45 19.64
C GLN A 64 -13.55 -28.11 19.99
N GLN A 65 -14.02 -29.01 19.15
CA GLN A 65 -15.28 -29.70 19.31
C GLN A 65 -15.14 -31.22 19.10
N ASN A 66 -15.93 -31.99 19.80
CA ASN A 66 -16.02 -33.43 19.63
C ASN A 66 -17.41 -33.94 19.19
N ASP A 67 -18.45 -33.15 19.38
CA ASP A 67 -19.82 -33.47 18.98
C ASP A 67 -20.49 -32.38 18.10
N GLY A 68 -19.71 -31.40 17.67
CA GLY A 68 -20.16 -30.41 16.72
C GLY A 68 -20.82 -29.16 17.31
N LEU A 69 -20.69 -28.94 18.61
CA LEU A 69 -21.29 -27.80 19.34
C LEU A 69 -20.29 -26.69 19.66
N GLY A 70 -19.05 -26.75 19.17
CA GLY A 70 -18.04 -25.69 19.31
C GLY A 70 -18.38 -24.43 18.51
N SER A 71 -17.83 -23.28 18.90
CA SER A 71 -18.03 -22.05 18.14
C SER A 71 -16.80 -21.64 17.32
N ALA A 72 -17.07 -20.98 16.19
CA ALA A 72 -16.01 -20.38 15.38
C ALA A 72 -15.37 -19.19 16.11
N GLY A 73 -14.11 -18.93 15.79
CA GLY A 73 -13.45 -17.69 16.20
C GLY A 73 -14.07 -16.47 15.52
N ALA A 74 -13.99 -15.34 16.20
CA ALA A 74 -14.59 -14.11 15.75
C ALA A 74 -13.67 -13.31 14.78
N ASN A 75 -14.26 -12.53 13.89
CA ASN A 75 -13.50 -11.68 12.97
C ASN A 75 -12.84 -10.51 13.69
N GLY A 76 -11.63 -10.14 13.27
CA GLY A 76 -10.97 -8.91 13.70
C GLY A 76 -11.54 -7.65 13.07
N GLY A 77 -11.26 -6.52 13.67
CA GLY A 77 -11.64 -5.19 13.17
C GLY A 77 -10.86 -4.78 11.92
N GLY A 78 -11.48 -3.97 11.06
CA GLY A 78 -10.87 -3.44 9.83
C GLY A 78 -9.92 -2.26 10.05
N ILE A 79 -9.54 -1.59 8.94
CA ILE A 79 -8.77 -0.36 8.94
C ILE A 79 -9.64 0.79 8.48
N ILE A 80 -9.59 1.93 9.21
CA ILE A 80 -10.24 3.18 8.84
C ILE A 80 -9.15 4.26 8.74
N LEU A 81 -9.02 4.87 7.56
CA LEU A 81 -8.15 6.01 7.32
C LEU A 81 -9.03 7.21 6.98
N LEU A 82 -9.05 8.22 7.84
CA LEU A 82 -9.83 9.43 7.62
C LEU A 82 -8.90 10.65 7.59
N LYS A 83 -8.90 11.36 6.47
CA LYS A 83 -8.15 12.60 6.28
C LYS A 83 -9.07 13.77 6.00
N ALA A 84 -8.98 14.83 6.81
CA ALA A 84 -9.76 16.05 6.63
C ALA A 84 -9.08 17.25 7.31
N ASN A 85 -9.33 18.45 6.82
CA ASN A 85 -8.90 19.67 7.50
C ASN A 85 -9.67 19.88 8.79
N ARG A 86 -10.96 19.53 8.82
CA ARG A 86 -11.83 19.70 9.98
C ARG A 86 -12.89 18.61 10.04
N LEU A 87 -13.11 18.05 11.21
CA LEU A 87 -14.24 17.21 11.53
C LEU A 87 -15.26 18.00 12.35
N ILE A 88 -16.50 18.04 11.85
CA ILE A 88 -17.59 18.79 12.49
C ILE A 88 -18.71 17.82 12.78
N THR A 89 -19.30 17.89 13.97
CA THR A 89 -20.57 17.21 14.29
C THR A 89 -21.61 18.24 14.70
N GLY A 90 -22.88 18.00 14.29
CA GLY A 90 -23.98 18.87 14.64
C GLY A 90 -25.28 18.41 14.00
N GLY A 91 -26.43 18.69 14.65
CA GLY A 91 -27.75 18.36 14.12
C GLY A 91 -28.05 16.86 13.97
N CYS A 92 -27.38 15.99 14.70
CA CYS A 92 -27.51 14.55 14.58
C CYS A 92 -28.66 13.98 15.42
N ALA A 93 -29.38 13.00 14.87
CA ALA A 93 -30.37 12.22 15.63
C ALA A 93 -29.73 11.13 16.50
N PHE A 94 -28.50 10.69 16.15
CA PHE A 94 -27.71 9.67 16.86
C PHE A 94 -26.26 10.14 16.97
N ASN A 95 -25.58 9.74 18.04
CA ASN A 95 -24.17 10.07 18.22
C ASN A 95 -23.34 9.43 17.10
N PRO A 96 -22.55 10.23 16.35
CA PRO A 96 -21.69 9.69 15.30
C PRO A 96 -20.60 8.78 15.89
N THR A 97 -20.33 7.68 15.21
CA THR A 97 -19.32 6.71 15.64
C THR A 97 -18.35 6.39 14.51
N ILE A 98 -17.07 6.25 14.87
CA ILE A 98 -16.02 5.70 14.02
C ILE A 98 -15.54 4.44 14.71
N THR A 99 -15.79 3.25 14.15
CA THR A 99 -15.51 2.00 14.86
C THR A 99 -14.80 0.97 13.98
N ALA A 100 -13.74 0.39 14.54
CA ALA A 100 -12.97 -0.73 14.00
C ALA A 100 -12.86 -1.84 15.05
N ASN A 101 -13.95 -2.16 15.74
CA ASN A 101 -13.96 -3.19 16.77
C ASN A 101 -13.78 -4.59 16.18
N GLY A 102 -13.16 -5.49 16.93
CA GLY A 102 -13.26 -6.93 16.74
C GLY A 102 -14.63 -7.46 17.18
N ASN A 103 -15.09 -8.52 16.54
CA ASN A 103 -16.34 -9.18 16.89
C ASN A 103 -16.14 -10.11 18.10
N SER A 104 -17.20 -10.30 18.87
CA SER A 104 -17.22 -11.34 19.91
C SER A 104 -17.58 -12.69 19.31
N SER A 105 -17.00 -13.77 19.86
CA SER A 105 -17.35 -15.13 19.50
C SER A 105 -18.67 -15.55 20.15
N GLY A 106 -19.35 -16.53 19.56
CA GLY A 106 -20.58 -17.10 20.08
C GLY A 106 -20.35 -17.97 21.32
N ASN A 107 -21.33 -18.01 22.21
CA ASN A 107 -21.37 -18.95 23.31
C ASN A 107 -21.75 -20.36 22.82
N VAL A 108 -21.36 -21.38 23.57
CA VAL A 108 -21.60 -22.80 23.26
C VAL A 108 -22.25 -23.52 24.41
N GLY A 109 -22.86 -24.67 24.12
CA GLY A 109 -23.49 -25.57 25.10
C GLY A 109 -22.42 -26.26 25.95
N ASN A 110 -21.61 -27.12 25.32
CA ASN A 110 -20.68 -28.00 26.04
C ASN A 110 -19.30 -28.16 25.40
N ASP A 111 -19.07 -27.79 24.16
CA ASP A 111 -17.77 -27.85 23.50
C ASP A 111 -16.89 -26.62 23.79
N GLY A 112 -15.71 -26.57 23.24
CA GLY A 112 -14.83 -25.41 23.33
C GLY A 112 -15.39 -24.20 22.61
N ALA A 113 -15.35 -23.04 23.24
CA ALA A 113 -15.79 -21.79 22.64
C ALA A 113 -14.67 -21.07 21.88
N GLY A 114 -15.01 -20.35 20.82
CA GLY A 114 -14.08 -19.58 20.00
C GLY A 114 -13.57 -18.32 20.69
N GLY A 115 -12.38 -17.86 20.31
CA GLY A 115 -11.78 -16.62 20.78
C GLY A 115 -12.40 -15.37 20.13
N GLY A 116 -12.34 -14.25 20.84
CA GLY A 116 -12.74 -12.93 20.32
C GLY A 116 -11.76 -12.41 19.27
N GLY A 117 -12.23 -11.64 18.28
CA GLY A 117 -11.40 -10.94 17.31
C GLY A 117 -10.75 -9.69 17.92
N ALA A 118 -9.53 -9.35 17.51
CA ALA A 118 -8.90 -8.11 17.95
C ALA A 118 -9.53 -6.87 17.32
N GLY A 119 -9.45 -5.72 18.00
CA GLY A 119 -9.74 -4.42 17.40
C GLY A 119 -8.79 -4.12 16.22
N GLY A 120 -9.27 -3.38 15.24
CA GLY A 120 -8.51 -2.96 14.08
C GLY A 120 -7.73 -1.67 14.29
N SER A 121 -7.51 -0.91 13.23
CA SER A 121 -6.77 0.34 13.27
C SER A 121 -7.61 1.49 12.75
N ILE A 122 -7.59 2.63 13.45
CA ILE A 122 -8.20 3.88 13.03
C ILE A 122 -7.12 4.95 12.99
N VAL A 123 -6.98 5.61 11.84
CA VAL A 123 -6.04 6.73 11.67
C VAL A 123 -6.82 7.97 11.31
N LEU A 124 -6.74 8.98 12.18
CA LEU A 124 -7.44 10.24 12.05
C LEU A 124 -6.44 11.36 11.75
N GLN A 125 -6.29 11.66 10.46
CA GLN A 125 -5.52 12.80 9.92
C GLN A 125 -6.40 14.04 9.85
N ILE A 126 -6.71 14.62 10.99
CA ILE A 126 -7.65 15.73 11.08
C ILE A 126 -6.95 16.89 11.77
N ALA A 127 -6.88 18.03 11.08
CA ALA A 127 -6.18 19.20 11.58
C ALA A 127 -6.95 19.91 12.72
N SER A 128 -8.29 19.79 12.74
CA SER A 128 -9.11 20.39 13.81
C SER A 128 -10.43 19.66 14.01
N TYR A 129 -10.95 19.70 15.23
CA TYR A 129 -12.23 19.11 15.61
C TYR A 129 -13.18 20.18 16.14
N SER A 130 -14.44 20.14 15.67
CA SER A 130 -15.54 20.98 16.15
C SER A 130 -16.73 20.09 16.48
N VAL A 131 -16.65 19.41 17.63
CA VAL A 131 -17.65 18.42 18.04
C VAL A 131 -18.62 19.06 19.00
N SER A 132 -19.92 19.06 18.59
CA SER A 132 -21.01 19.58 19.39
C SER A 132 -21.30 18.71 20.63
N ALA A 133 -21.59 19.32 21.77
CA ALA A 133 -22.07 18.58 22.94
C ALA A 133 -23.39 17.83 22.69
N ALA A 134 -24.24 18.34 21.79
CA ALA A 134 -25.46 17.67 21.39
C ALA A 134 -25.22 16.48 20.42
N CYS A 135 -24.00 16.37 19.88
CA CYS A 135 -23.61 15.31 18.94
C CYS A 135 -22.20 14.80 19.27
N PRO A 136 -21.97 14.21 20.44
CA PRO A 136 -20.62 13.75 20.83
C PRO A 136 -20.15 12.62 19.90
N LEU A 137 -18.87 12.68 19.54
CA LEU A 137 -18.23 11.68 18.68
C LEU A 137 -17.70 10.52 19.53
N VAL A 138 -17.90 9.30 19.06
CA VAL A 138 -17.31 8.12 19.68
C VAL A 138 -16.37 7.44 18.69
N VAL A 139 -15.11 7.19 19.11
CA VAL A 139 -14.08 6.49 18.30
C VAL A 139 -13.65 5.23 19.04
N ARG A 140 -13.77 4.05 18.39
CA ARG A 140 -13.52 2.77 19.06
C ARG A 140 -12.75 1.80 18.18
N ALA A 141 -11.75 1.14 18.80
CA ALA A 141 -11.05 0.00 18.23
C ALA A 141 -10.87 -1.08 19.33
N ASN A 142 -11.99 -1.56 19.86
CA ASN A 142 -12.01 -2.51 20.96
C ASN A 142 -11.85 -3.95 20.44
N GLY A 143 -11.26 -4.83 21.26
CA GLY A 143 -11.29 -6.26 21.08
C GLY A 143 -12.67 -6.83 21.39
N GLY A 144 -13.00 -7.94 20.74
CA GLY A 144 -14.21 -8.71 20.98
C GLY A 144 -14.05 -9.72 22.13
N ASN A 145 -15.15 -10.12 22.72
CA ASN A 145 -15.15 -11.09 23.79
C ASN A 145 -14.96 -12.53 23.27
N GLY A 146 -14.28 -13.36 24.06
CA GLY A 146 -14.28 -14.81 23.88
C GLY A 146 -15.67 -15.39 24.17
N GLY A 147 -16.03 -16.45 23.48
CA GLY A 147 -17.27 -17.19 23.71
C GLY A 147 -17.22 -17.93 25.06
N SER A 148 -18.36 -18.01 25.74
CA SER A 148 -18.51 -18.75 27.02
C SER A 148 -19.16 -20.12 26.81
N VAL A 149 -18.87 -21.03 27.70
CA VAL A 149 -19.54 -22.33 27.80
C VAL A 149 -20.65 -22.28 28.82
N SER A 150 -21.83 -22.80 28.49
CA SER A 150 -23.01 -22.78 29.36
C SER A 150 -23.28 -24.11 30.08
N ASP A 151 -22.47 -25.14 29.86
CA ASP A 151 -22.55 -26.41 30.62
C ASP A 151 -22.08 -26.21 32.07
N ALA A 152 -22.60 -27.04 32.98
CA ALA A 152 -22.13 -27.10 34.37
C ALA A 152 -20.74 -27.72 34.50
N ALA A 153 -20.38 -28.64 33.60
CA ALA A 153 -19.04 -29.19 33.51
C ALA A 153 -18.06 -28.18 32.93
N VAL A 154 -16.78 -28.33 33.31
CA VAL A 154 -15.73 -27.44 32.81
C VAL A 154 -15.34 -27.86 31.39
N HIS A 155 -15.67 -27.05 30.40
CA HIS A 155 -15.15 -27.03 29.06
C HIS A 155 -14.34 -25.78 28.87
N ALA A 156 -13.90 -25.44 27.66
CA ALA A 156 -12.98 -24.32 27.49
C ALA A 156 -13.64 -23.07 26.90
N GLY A 157 -13.68 -22.00 27.65
CA GLY A 157 -14.03 -20.66 27.14
C GLY A 157 -13.00 -20.08 26.18
N GLY A 158 -13.41 -19.23 25.27
CA GLY A 158 -12.52 -18.54 24.33
C GLY A 158 -11.69 -17.46 24.98
N GLY A 159 -10.48 -17.22 24.46
CA GLY A 159 -9.62 -16.10 24.84
C GLY A 159 -10.16 -14.76 24.40
N ALA A 160 -9.83 -13.70 25.12
CA ALA A 160 -10.22 -12.33 24.80
C ALA A 160 -9.49 -11.81 23.55
N GLY A 161 -10.18 -11.09 22.67
CA GLY A 161 -9.54 -10.33 21.60
C GLY A 161 -8.78 -9.12 22.15
N ALA A 162 -7.63 -8.83 21.57
CA ALA A 162 -6.80 -7.69 21.94
C ALA A 162 -7.42 -6.37 21.48
N GLN A 163 -7.07 -5.29 22.14
CA GLN A 163 -7.40 -3.95 21.67
C GLN A 163 -6.68 -3.63 20.33
N GLY A 164 -7.29 -2.75 19.54
CA GLY A 164 -6.71 -2.17 18.35
C GLY A 164 -5.93 -0.90 18.63
N VAL A 165 -5.73 -0.07 17.60
CA VAL A 165 -5.02 1.19 17.69
C VAL A 165 -5.84 2.33 17.10
N ILE A 166 -5.79 3.50 17.74
CA ILE A 166 -6.34 4.76 17.25
C ILE A 166 -5.20 5.78 17.23
N ILE A 167 -4.85 6.26 16.04
CA ILE A 167 -3.76 7.22 15.84
C ILE A 167 -4.36 8.58 15.49
N TYR A 168 -4.07 9.59 16.30
CA TYR A 168 -4.40 10.98 16.01
C TYR A 168 -3.17 11.71 15.44
N SER A 169 -3.37 12.54 14.42
CA SER A 169 -2.31 13.40 13.86
C SER A 169 -1.99 14.64 14.67
N ILE A 170 -2.78 14.90 15.71
CA ILE A 170 -2.61 15.99 16.69
C ILE A 170 -2.77 15.40 18.09
N ALA A 171 -2.59 16.21 19.13
CA ALA A 171 -2.93 15.77 20.49
C ALA A 171 -4.36 15.22 20.52
N GLN A 172 -4.57 14.11 21.25
CA GLN A 172 -5.87 13.46 21.34
C GLN A 172 -6.95 14.48 21.72
N PRO A 173 -7.97 14.70 20.86
CA PRO A 173 -9.06 15.62 21.20
C PRO A 173 -9.97 14.97 22.24
N THR A 174 -10.34 15.74 23.27
CA THR A 174 -11.16 15.25 24.40
C THR A 174 -12.52 15.95 24.49
N THR A 175 -12.68 17.14 23.92
CA THR A 175 -13.93 17.91 24.00
C THR A 175 -15.03 17.25 23.21
N ASN A 176 -16.02 16.70 23.90
CA ASN A 176 -17.17 15.96 23.35
C ASN A 176 -16.77 14.74 22.49
N ILE A 177 -15.57 14.19 22.71
CA ILE A 177 -15.06 13.00 22.00
C ILE A 177 -14.68 11.93 23.01
N THR A 178 -15.25 10.74 22.82
CA THR A 178 -14.90 9.53 23.59
C THR A 178 -14.05 8.62 22.72
N THR A 179 -12.84 8.32 23.16
CA THR A 179 -11.91 7.41 22.46
C THR A 179 -11.67 6.18 23.32
N GLN A 180 -11.75 4.98 22.71
CA GLN A 180 -11.62 3.71 23.42
C GLN A 180 -10.86 2.67 22.60
N THR A 181 -9.87 2.04 23.24
CA THR A 181 -9.22 0.81 22.75
C THR A 181 -9.17 -0.18 23.91
N ASN A 182 -10.26 -0.86 24.17
CA ASN A 182 -10.37 -1.81 25.26
C ASN A 182 -10.09 -3.23 24.76
N ASN A 183 -9.47 -4.03 25.58
CA ASN A 183 -9.45 -5.47 25.37
C ASN A 183 -10.88 -6.05 25.53
N GLY A 184 -11.15 -7.14 24.84
CA GLY A 184 -12.33 -7.96 25.11
C GLY A 184 -12.24 -8.65 26.46
N THR A 185 -13.30 -9.30 26.87
CA THR A 185 -13.32 -10.19 28.05
C THR A 185 -13.17 -11.64 27.62
N PRO A 186 -12.43 -12.48 28.38
CA PRO A 186 -12.39 -13.92 28.10
C PRO A 186 -13.75 -14.57 28.41
N GLY A 187 -14.05 -15.65 27.68
CA GLY A 187 -15.23 -16.45 27.91
C GLY A 187 -15.10 -17.37 29.11
N CYS A 188 -16.22 -17.64 29.77
CA CYS A 188 -16.30 -18.56 30.92
C CYS A 188 -16.14 -20.03 30.48
N ASN A 189 -15.44 -20.83 31.29
CA ASN A 189 -15.26 -22.27 31.03
C ASN A 189 -16.44 -23.15 31.42
N ASN A 190 -17.41 -22.59 32.18
CA ASN A 190 -18.65 -23.27 32.56
C ASN A 190 -19.75 -22.25 32.91
N SER A 191 -20.95 -22.70 33.11
CA SER A 191 -22.12 -21.87 33.47
C SER A 191 -21.96 -21.06 34.77
N GLY A 192 -21.17 -21.55 35.72
CA GLY A 192 -20.84 -20.86 36.97
C GLY A 192 -19.66 -19.90 36.88
N CYS A 193 -19.00 -19.83 35.73
CA CYS A 193 -17.82 -18.98 35.48
C CYS A 193 -16.71 -19.16 36.58
N SER A 194 -16.50 -20.36 37.02
CA SER A 194 -15.47 -20.69 38.03
C SER A 194 -14.04 -20.47 37.51
N SER A 195 -13.88 -20.53 36.19
CA SER A 195 -12.66 -20.17 35.46
C SER A 195 -13.02 -19.67 34.05
N SER A 196 -12.06 -19.10 33.36
CA SER A 196 -12.26 -18.51 32.02
C SER A 196 -11.07 -18.78 31.11
N GLY A 197 -11.20 -18.48 29.84
CA GLY A 197 -10.08 -18.30 28.93
C GLY A 197 -9.17 -17.17 29.39
N GLY A 198 -8.06 -16.96 28.71
CA GLY A 198 -7.09 -15.93 29.06
C GLY A 198 -7.54 -14.52 28.65
N SER A 199 -7.18 -13.56 29.46
CA SER A 199 -7.33 -12.14 29.13
C SER A 199 -6.30 -11.73 28.08
N ALA A 200 -6.64 -10.76 27.21
CA ALA A 200 -5.67 -10.10 26.36
C ALA A 200 -4.69 -9.27 27.22
N SER A 201 -3.47 -9.07 26.75
CA SER A 201 -2.46 -8.30 27.47
C SER A 201 -2.66 -6.80 27.35
N GLY A 202 -1.95 -6.05 28.20
CA GLY A 202 -1.96 -4.59 28.20
C GLY A 202 -3.21 -3.98 28.85
N SER A 203 -3.04 -2.74 29.32
CA SER A 203 -4.15 -1.97 29.92
C SER A 203 -5.05 -1.39 28.82
N ASN A 204 -6.31 -1.25 29.13
CA ASN A 204 -7.28 -0.58 28.24
C ASN A 204 -6.79 0.84 27.87
N ASN A 205 -7.09 1.25 26.65
CA ASN A 205 -6.70 2.53 26.06
C ASN A 205 -5.18 2.72 25.83
N SER A 206 -4.35 1.68 26.00
CA SER A 206 -2.93 1.78 25.65
C SER A 206 -2.71 1.88 24.13
N GLY A 207 -3.68 1.49 23.33
CA GLY A 207 -3.67 1.64 21.86
C GLY A 207 -4.05 3.04 21.35
N ILE A 208 -4.31 4.00 22.23
CA ILE A 208 -4.56 5.39 21.84
C ILE A 208 -3.21 6.10 21.70
N VAL A 209 -2.84 6.44 20.47
CA VAL A 209 -1.56 7.08 20.13
C VAL A 209 -1.84 8.49 19.64
N ALA A 210 -1.40 9.47 20.40
CA ALA A 210 -1.31 10.84 19.92
C ALA A 210 0.09 11.04 19.34
N SER A 211 0.18 11.19 18.05
CA SER A 211 1.45 11.47 17.41
C SER A 211 1.76 12.95 17.53
N SER A 212 2.40 13.34 18.62
CA SER A 212 2.95 14.70 18.78
C SER A 212 4.18 14.95 17.87
N SER A 213 4.66 13.91 17.21
CA SER A 213 5.79 13.93 16.26
C SER A 213 5.52 13.17 14.96
N GLY A 214 4.28 12.80 14.70
CA GLY A 214 3.94 11.95 13.57
C GLY A 214 2.68 12.40 12.90
N VAL A 215 2.71 13.55 12.30
CA VAL A 215 1.89 13.75 11.15
C VAL A 215 2.25 12.65 10.20
N LEU A 216 1.24 11.92 9.72
CA LEU A 216 1.46 11.09 8.54
C LEU A 216 2.20 11.93 7.49
N PRO A 217 3.14 11.35 6.77
CA PRO A 217 4.04 12.11 5.95
C PRO A 217 3.28 13.08 5.08
N ILE A 218 3.89 14.19 4.84
CA ILE A 218 3.57 15.22 3.87
C ILE A 218 2.44 14.82 2.93
N SER A 219 1.37 15.59 2.88
CA SER A 219 0.32 15.34 1.91
C SER A 219 0.80 15.72 0.51
N LEU A 220 1.58 14.83 -0.08
CA LEU A 220 1.98 14.97 -1.47
C LEU A 220 0.74 14.86 -2.37
N LEU A 221 0.53 15.87 -3.21
CA LEU A 221 -0.59 15.90 -4.17
C LEU A 221 -0.21 15.25 -5.48
N TYR A 222 1.01 15.52 -5.97
CA TYR A 222 1.57 14.90 -7.16
C TYR A 222 3.10 14.98 -7.12
N PHE A 223 3.73 14.11 -7.89
CA PHE A 223 5.12 14.16 -8.30
C PHE A 223 5.19 13.77 -9.78
N GLU A 224 5.60 14.71 -10.63
CA GLU A 224 5.59 14.57 -12.08
C GLU A 224 6.92 14.97 -12.69
N GLY A 225 7.26 14.35 -13.82
CA GLY A 225 8.45 14.65 -14.59
C GLY A 225 8.09 14.94 -16.04
N GLU A 226 8.72 15.96 -16.62
CA GLU A 226 8.56 16.36 -18.02
C GLU A 226 9.91 16.32 -18.72
N ASN A 227 9.93 15.68 -19.89
CA ASN A 227 11.12 15.54 -20.72
C ASN A 227 11.32 16.75 -21.62
N HIS A 228 12.46 17.41 -21.48
CA HIS A 228 12.91 18.48 -22.38
C HIS A 228 14.13 18.04 -23.18
N LEU A 229 14.52 18.79 -24.21
CA LEU A 229 15.63 18.41 -25.09
C LEU A 229 16.93 18.10 -24.33
N ASN A 230 17.30 18.94 -23.36
CA ASN A 230 18.55 18.86 -22.63
C ASN A 230 18.39 18.66 -21.13
N SER A 231 17.18 18.59 -20.61
CA SER A 231 16.89 18.42 -19.19
C SER A 231 15.63 17.61 -18.93
N VAL A 232 15.43 17.21 -17.69
CA VAL A 232 14.14 16.72 -17.19
C VAL A 232 13.72 17.62 -16.05
N SER A 233 12.55 18.27 -16.18
CA SER A 233 11.95 19.00 -15.07
C SER A 233 11.12 18.06 -14.21
N LEU A 234 11.26 18.20 -12.90
CA LEU A 234 10.56 17.41 -11.88
C LEU A 234 9.77 18.37 -11.00
N ASN A 235 8.45 18.21 -10.99
CA ASN A 235 7.54 19.10 -10.29
C ASN A 235 6.73 18.31 -9.26
N TRP A 236 6.56 18.87 -8.06
CA TRP A 236 5.69 18.28 -7.05
C TRP A 236 4.96 19.35 -6.25
N SER A 237 3.90 18.95 -5.60
CA SER A 237 3.12 19.82 -4.75
C SER A 237 2.66 19.09 -3.51
N THR A 238 2.67 19.80 -2.40
CA THR A 238 2.19 19.32 -1.11
C THR A 238 0.94 20.09 -0.70
N ALA A 239 -0.04 19.42 -0.09
CA ALA A 239 -1.20 20.11 0.47
C ALA A 239 -0.90 20.70 1.85
N SER A 240 -0.02 20.04 2.59
CA SER A 240 0.47 20.47 3.89
C SER A 240 1.82 19.84 4.16
N GLU A 241 2.65 20.50 4.94
CA GLU A 241 3.93 19.98 5.42
C GLU A 241 3.97 20.18 6.92
N ILE A 242 4.31 19.14 7.64
CA ILE A 242 4.46 19.21 9.09
C ILE A 242 5.67 18.37 9.45
N ASN A 243 6.59 18.98 10.17
CA ASN A 243 7.86 18.39 10.58
C ASN A 243 8.80 18.00 9.42
N THR A 244 8.47 18.39 8.18
CA THR A 244 9.29 18.09 7.00
C THR A 244 10.50 19.00 6.97
N ASP A 245 11.69 18.44 6.75
CA ASP A 245 12.94 19.21 6.67
C ASP A 245 13.30 19.51 5.22
N TYR A 246 13.43 18.47 4.39
CA TYR A 246 13.81 18.63 2.98
C TYR A 246 13.36 17.46 2.11
N PHE A 247 13.43 17.69 0.81
CA PHE A 247 13.23 16.69 -0.25
C PHE A 247 14.55 16.30 -0.87
N ILE A 248 14.74 15.02 -1.19
CA ILE A 248 15.85 14.53 -2.01
C ILE A 248 15.25 14.06 -3.33
N ILE A 249 15.83 14.52 -4.43
CA ILE A 249 15.51 14.04 -5.77
C ILE A 249 16.64 13.15 -6.23
N GLU A 250 16.31 11.92 -6.60
CA GLU A 250 17.26 10.89 -7.01
C GLU A 250 16.82 10.28 -8.34
N ARG A 251 17.80 9.80 -9.13
CA ARG A 251 17.55 9.05 -10.37
C ARG A 251 18.21 7.68 -10.35
N SER A 252 17.67 6.76 -11.15
CA SER A 252 18.19 5.39 -11.30
C SER A 252 17.83 4.85 -12.69
N VAL A 253 18.67 3.97 -13.23
CA VAL A 253 18.38 3.21 -14.47
C VAL A 253 17.82 1.83 -14.18
N ASP A 254 18.07 1.28 -12.99
CA ASP A 254 17.74 -0.08 -12.59
C ASP A 254 16.70 -0.17 -11.47
N GLY A 255 16.30 0.98 -10.91
CA GLY A 255 15.38 1.07 -9.76
C GLY A 255 16.01 0.63 -8.42
N HIS A 256 17.28 0.28 -8.40
CA HIS A 256 18.01 -0.21 -7.22
C HIS A 256 19.14 0.72 -6.79
N THR A 257 19.95 1.15 -7.75
CA THR A 257 21.08 2.07 -7.50
C THR A 257 20.63 3.49 -7.76
N TRP A 258 20.66 4.33 -6.73
CA TRP A 258 20.13 5.69 -6.79
C TRP A 258 21.24 6.73 -6.73
N GLN A 259 21.21 7.70 -7.64
CA GLN A 259 22.09 8.86 -7.67
C GLN A 259 21.29 10.10 -7.28
N GLU A 260 21.74 10.79 -6.24
CA GLU A 260 21.15 12.08 -5.83
C GLU A 260 21.44 13.15 -6.91
N ILE A 261 20.37 13.88 -7.31
CA ILE A 261 20.45 15.01 -8.24
C ILE A 261 20.55 16.31 -7.44
N THR A 262 19.62 16.50 -6.50
CA THR A 262 19.53 17.73 -5.70
C THR A 262 18.69 17.53 -4.45
N ARG A 263 18.79 18.51 -3.54
CA ARG A 263 17.92 18.64 -2.37
C ARG A 263 17.17 19.96 -2.43
N LYS A 264 15.94 19.96 -1.95
CA LYS A 264 15.12 21.16 -1.79
C LYS A 264 14.63 21.25 -0.36
N LYS A 265 14.84 22.39 0.28
CA LYS A 265 14.30 22.62 1.62
C LYS A 265 12.77 22.68 1.56
N ALA A 266 12.13 22.07 2.55
CA ALA A 266 10.68 22.13 2.73
C ALA A 266 10.26 23.45 3.40
N ALA A 267 8.97 23.78 3.32
CA ALA A 267 8.39 24.93 4.02
C ALA A 267 8.19 24.65 5.54
N GLU A 268 8.64 23.47 6.01
CA GLU A 268 8.65 22.99 7.38
C GLU A 268 7.26 22.70 7.95
N ASN A 269 6.56 23.69 8.50
CA ASN A 269 5.24 23.53 9.09
C ASN A 269 4.25 24.47 8.38
N THR A 270 3.52 23.94 7.42
CA THR A 270 2.49 24.71 6.70
C THR A 270 1.25 23.85 6.42
N THR A 271 0.10 24.45 6.53
CA THR A 271 -1.18 23.86 6.14
C THR A 271 -1.66 24.38 4.79
N THR A 272 -0.85 25.22 4.11
CA THR A 272 -1.15 25.74 2.79
C THR A 272 -0.37 24.97 1.73
N ARG A 273 -0.97 24.85 0.56
CA ARG A 273 -0.37 24.17 -0.59
C ARG A 273 0.96 24.80 -0.98
N GLN A 274 1.98 23.98 -1.13
CA GLN A 274 3.31 24.39 -1.60
C GLN A 274 3.60 23.75 -2.97
N TYR A 275 4.40 24.44 -3.78
CA TYR A 275 4.85 24.01 -5.10
C TYR A 275 6.36 24.01 -5.14
N TYR A 276 6.92 22.97 -5.71
CA TYR A 276 8.35 22.76 -5.83
C TYR A 276 8.71 22.30 -7.23
N SER A 277 9.92 22.67 -7.64
CA SER A 277 10.52 22.17 -8.87
C SER A 277 12.00 21.86 -8.68
N ALA A 278 12.50 20.94 -9.48
CA ALA A 278 13.90 20.62 -9.64
C ALA A 278 14.17 20.27 -11.10
N GLU A 279 15.40 20.44 -11.55
CA GLU A 279 15.85 20.05 -12.88
C GLU A 279 16.99 19.05 -12.80
N ASP A 280 16.91 17.98 -13.58
CA ASP A 280 18.03 17.16 -13.97
C ASP A 280 18.62 17.76 -15.26
N LEU A 281 19.76 18.46 -15.14
CA LEU A 281 20.45 19.13 -16.25
C LEU A 281 21.34 18.18 -17.06
N GLN A 282 21.55 16.95 -16.59
CA GLN A 282 22.33 15.90 -17.25
C GLN A 282 21.55 14.58 -17.28
N PRO A 283 20.33 14.57 -17.83
CA PRO A 283 19.50 13.38 -17.84
C PRO A 283 20.13 12.28 -18.70
N LEU A 284 19.97 11.05 -18.27
CA LEU A 284 20.47 9.89 -19.00
C LEU A 284 19.67 9.68 -20.29
N GLN A 285 20.32 9.20 -21.36
CA GLN A 285 19.70 8.93 -22.65
C GLN A 285 19.10 7.51 -22.70
N GLU A 286 18.40 7.13 -21.63
CA GLU A 286 17.78 5.81 -21.47
C GLU A 286 16.53 5.90 -20.59
N LEU A 287 15.86 4.77 -20.33
CA LEU A 287 14.77 4.73 -19.37
C LEU A 287 15.32 5.04 -17.98
N THR A 288 14.90 6.14 -17.43
CA THR A 288 15.34 6.63 -16.12
C THR A 288 14.17 6.71 -15.16
N TYR A 289 14.36 6.17 -13.97
CA TYR A 289 13.43 6.30 -12.85
C TYR A 289 13.84 7.47 -11.97
N TYR A 290 12.86 8.27 -11.57
CA TYR A 290 13.03 9.37 -10.62
C TYR A 290 12.27 9.06 -9.34
N LYS A 291 12.93 9.34 -8.21
CA LYS A 291 12.40 9.15 -6.87
C LYS A 291 12.44 10.46 -6.11
N LEU A 292 11.36 10.81 -5.48
CA LEU A 292 11.27 11.91 -4.52
C LEU A 292 11.23 11.30 -3.11
N THR A 293 12.28 11.51 -2.35
CA THR A 293 12.39 11.13 -0.94
C THR A 293 12.08 12.36 -0.09
N ILE A 294 11.16 12.21 0.83
CA ILE A 294 10.75 13.23 1.79
C ILE A 294 11.44 12.90 3.11
N VAL A 295 12.15 13.84 3.68
CA VAL A 295 12.90 13.67 4.93
C VAL A 295 12.33 14.61 5.98
N ASP A 296 11.89 14.05 7.09
CA ASP A 296 11.40 14.80 8.25
C ASP A 296 12.54 15.19 9.20
N LYS A 297 12.30 16.13 10.12
CA LYS A 297 13.29 16.63 11.08
C LYS A 297 13.84 15.56 12.03
N ASP A 298 13.08 14.48 12.22
CA ASP A 298 13.51 13.30 12.99
C ASP A 298 14.30 12.29 12.16
N LEU A 299 14.66 12.65 10.91
CA LEU A 299 15.34 11.84 9.91
C LEU A 299 14.52 10.66 9.37
N SER A 300 13.25 10.55 9.72
CA SER A 300 12.37 9.57 9.09
C SER A 300 12.18 9.90 7.61
N LYS A 301 12.03 8.86 6.78
CA LYS A 301 11.92 8.99 5.33
C LYS A 301 10.63 8.39 4.81
N SER A 302 10.00 9.12 3.91
CA SER A 302 8.88 8.63 3.11
C SER A 302 9.13 8.89 1.63
N TYR A 303 8.41 8.19 0.74
CA TYR A 303 8.70 8.17 -0.69
C TYR A 303 7.44 8.46 -1.49
N ALA A 304 7.58 9.30 -2.52
CA ALA A 304 6.56 9.44 -3.56
C ALA A 304 6.51 8.19 -4.45
N PRO A 305 5.41 7.94 -5.17
CA PRO A 305 5.42 6.98 -6.26
C PRO A 305 6.52 7.29 -7.27
N LEU A 306 7.22 6.26 -7.75
CA LEU A 306 8.29 6.43 -8.74
C LEU A 306 7.73 7.01 -10.05
N LYS A 307 8.51 7.91 -10.67
CA LYS A 307 8.23 8.43 -12.01
C LYS A 307 9.27 7.91 -12.98
N SER A 308 8.84 7.40 -14.14
CA SER A 308 9.75 6.96 -15.20
C SER A 308 9.69 7.92 -16.39
N ILE A 309 10.86 8.26 -16.93
CA ILE A 309 11.03 9.06 -18.14
C ILE A 309 11.87 8.25 -19.11
N ASP A 310 11.33 7.95 -20.27
CA ASP A 310 12.05 7.26 -21.34
C ASP A 310 12.64 8.30 -22.30
N ARG A 311 13.96 8.39 -22.31
CA ARG A 311 14.73 9.26 -23.19
C ARG A 311 15.51 8.48 -24.24
N ARG A 312 15.27 7.18 -24.36
CA ARG A 312 15.90 6.39 -25.40
C ARG A 312 15.53 6.99 -26.76
N VAL A 313 16.52 7.48 -27.45
CA VAL A 313 16.35 7.92 -28.83
C VAL A 313 16.01 6.66 -29.63
N SER A 314 14.93 6.69 -30.39
CA SER A 314 14.68 5.63 -31.37
C SER A 314 15.89 5.57 -32.28
N THR A 315 16.63 4.48 -32.20
CA THR A 315 17.78 4.25 -33.09
C THR A 315 17.36 3.61 -34.40
N THR A 316 16.06 3.51 -34.65
CA THR A 316 15.50 2.88 -35.84
C THR A 316 14.87 3.91 -36.77
N LEU A 317 15.11 3.72 -38.06
CA LEU A 317 14.41 4.42 -39.11
C LEU A 317 13.01 3.82 -39.31
N VAL A 318 12.05 4.67 -39.58
CA VAL A 318 10.68 4.29 -39.92
C VAL A 318 10.47 4.44 -41.41
N PHE A 319 9.97 3.40 -42.05
CA PHE A 319 9.65 3.33 -43.47
C PHE A 319 8.15 3.16 -43.69
N TYR A 320 7.51 4.10 -44.37
CA TYR A 320 6.07 4.04 -44.63
C TYR A 320 5.63 4.79 -45.90
N PRO A 321 4.52 4.39 -46.56
CA PRO A 321 3.78 3.16 -46.25
C PRO A 321 4.57 1.90 -46.63
N ASN A 322 4.31 0.82 -45.98
CA ASN A 322 4.81 -0.48 -46.34
C ASN A 322 3.68 -1.51 -46.18
N PRO A 323 3.05 -2.00 -47.28
CA PRO A 323 3.43 -1.87 -48.69
C PRO A 323 3.34 -0.45 -49.26
N ALA A 324 4.33 -0.08 -50.09
CA ALA A 324 4.40 1.16 -50.83
C ALA A 324 3.87 1.00 -52.27
N SER A 325 3.39 2.08 -52.88
CA SER A 325 3.01 2.11 -54.30
C SER A 325 4.00 2.92 -55.14
N HIS A 326 3.94 4.24 -55.02
CA HIS A 326 4.77 5.16 -55.80
C HIS A 326 5.82 5.89 -54.96
N GLU A 327 5.64 5.90 -53.65
CA GLU A 327 6.49 6.66 -52.74
C GLU A 327 6.75 5.87 -51.44
N LEU A 328 7.96 6.05 -50.90
CA LEU A 328 8.34 5.55 -49.58
C LEU A 328 8.90 6.69 -48.76
N ASN A 329 8.24 6.98 -47.63
CA ASN A 329 8.71 7.96 -46.68
C ASN A 329 9.63 7.30 -45.66
N ILE A 330 10.69 8.02 -45.32
CA ILE A 330 11.68 7.62 -44.33
C ILE A 330 11.67 8.72 -43.24
N ILE A 331 11.47 8.31 -41.98
CA ILE A 331 11.69 9.17 -40.81
C ILE A 331 12.91 8.64 -40.08
N SER A 332 13.83 9.55 -39.81
CA SER A 332 15.05 9.27 -39.05
C SER A 332 15.01 9.97 -37.71
N PRO A 333 15.56 9.35 -36.64
CA PRO A 333 15.75 10.04 -35.34
C PRO A 333 16.85 11.11 -35.36
N TRP A 334 17.64 11.17 -36.44
CA TRP A 334 18.71 12.17 -36.66
C TRP A 334 18.72 12.68 -38.10
N PRO A 335 19.46 13.77 -38.39
CA PRO A 335 19.51 14.32 -39.75
C PRO A 335 19.94 13.28 -40.79
N LEU A 336 19.20 13.19 -41.86
CA LEU A 336 19.43 12.18 -42.94
C LEU A 336 20.71 12.43 -43.73
N SER A 337 21.33 13.62 -43.62
CA SER A 337 22.65 13.93 -44.20
C SER A 337 23.77 13.02 -43.70
N PHE A 338 23.57 12.34 -42.59
CA PHE A 338 24.53 11.36 -42.04
C PHE A 338 24.17 9.90 -42.38
N VAL A 339 23.12 9.65 -43.14
CA VAL A 339 22.65 8.30 -43.45
C VAL A 339 22.82 7.97 -44.92
N ASN A 340 23.53 6.88 -45.19
CA ASN A 340 23.64 6.31 -46.52
C ASN A 340 22.55 5.24 -46.71
N PHE A 341 21.89 5.27 -47.87
CA PHE A 341 20.85 4.33 -48.20
C PHE A 341 21.23 3.49 -49.42
N GLU A 342 21.06 2.19 -49.35
CA GLU A 342 21.16 1.26 -50.45
C GLU A 342 19.86 0.48 -50.58
N LEU A 343 19.30 0.45 -51.79
CA LEU A 343 18.12 -0.37 -52.11
C LEU A 343 18.54 -1.55 -52.96
N THR A 344 18.14 -2.75 -52.56
CA THR A 344 18.42 -3.98 -53.30
C THR A 344 17.14 -4.73 -53.65
N ASP A 345 17.14 -5.43 -54.81
CA ASP A 345 16.10 -6.38 -55.14
C ASP A 345 16.23 -7.70 -54.36
N SER A 346 15.32 -8.63 -54.58
CA SER A 346 15.33 -9.95 -53.92
C SER A 346 16.55 -10.83 -54.24
N ARG A 347 17.34 -10.47 -55.26
CA ARG A 347 18.58 -11.15 -55.69
C ARG A 347 19.83 -10.47 -55.13
N GLY A 348 19.67 -9.36 -54.38
CA GLY A 348 20.78 -8.59 -53.81
C GLY A 348 21.42 -7.60 -54.82
N VAL A 349 20.77 -7.30 -55.94
CA VAL A 349 21.28 -6.33 -56.92
C VAL A 349 20.94 -4.90 -56.40
N ASN A 350 21.96 -4.06 -56.30
CA ASN A 350 21.79 -2.67 -55.91
C ASN A 350 21.05 -1.88 -56.98
N LEU A 351 20.02 -1.16 -56.59
CA LEU A 351 19.16 -0.38 -57.45
C LEU A 351 19.28 1.11 -57.08
N ARG A 352 19.30 1.96 -58.09
CA ARG A 352 19.33 3.38 -57.91
C ARG A 352 17.88 3.90 -57.70
N VAL A 353 17.61 4.52 -56.57
CA VAL A 353 16.33 5.15 -56.26
C VAL A 353 16.46 6.66 -56.30
N LYS A 354 15.44 7.34 -56.84
CA LYS A 354 15.39 8.81 -56.87
C LYS A 354 14.86 9.34 -55.55
N VAL A 355 15.52 10.36 -55.02
CA VAL A 355 15.00 11.14 -53.88
C VAL A 355 14.06 12.21 -54.45
N LYS A 356 12.82 12.20 -54.01
CA LYS A 356 11.81 13.18 -54.39
C LYS A 356 11.90 14.43 -53.52
N GLU A 357 12.09 14.24 -52.23
CA GLU A 357 12.18 15.27 -51.23
C GLU A 357 13.06 14.83 -50.08
N ALA A 358 13.86 15.74 -49.51
CA ALA A 358 14.65 15.48 -48.34
C ALA A 358 14.79 16.78 -47.50
N GLU A 359 14.28 16.73 -46.26
CA GLU A 359 14.36 17.89 -45.37
C GLU A 359 14.59 17.39 -43.91
N GLY A 360 15.68 17.83 -43.31
CA GLY A 360 16.03 17.51 -41.94
C GLY A 360 16.16 16.01 -41.68
N ASN A 361 15.20 15.45 -41.00
CA ASN A 361 15.12 14.03 -40.63
C ASN A 361 14.04 13.24 -41.43
N ARG A 362 13.53 13.81 -42.51
CA ARG A 362 12.56 13.18 -43.42
C ARG A 362 13.07 13.12 -44.82
N MET A 363 12.73 12.03 -45.52
CA MET A 363 13.05 11.80 -46.94
C MET A 363 11.91 11.02 -47.60
N THR A 364 11.60 11.39 -48.83
CA THR A 364 10.65 10.66 -49.69
C THR A 364 11.38 10.13 -50.89
N LEU A 365 11.32 8.82 -51.09
CA LEU A 365 11.87 8.11 -52.26
C LEU A 365 10.78 7.94 -53.33
N ASP A 366 11.13 8.14 -54.59
CA ASP A 366 10.28 7.84 -55.73
C ASP A 366 10.44 6.37 -56.15
N LEU A 367 9.36 5.62 -56.05
CA LEU A 367 9.30 4.19 -56.41
C LEU A 367 8.55 3.92 -57.71
N SER A 368 8.20 4.95 -58.49
CA SER A 368 7.36 4.82 -59.70
C SER A 368 7.99 3.94 -60.79
N ASP A 369 9.31 3.87 -60.82
CA ASP A 369 10.06 3.05 -61.79
C ASP A 369 10.26 1.58 -61.35
N PHE A 370 9.74 1.18 -60.18
CA PHE A 370 9.94 -0.12 -59.60
C PHE A 370 8.77 -1.07 -59.86
N LEU A 371 9.06 -2.30 -60.20
CA LEU A 371 8.03 -3.33 -60.37
C LEU A 371 7.51 -3.84 -59.03
N PRO A 372 6.24 -4.27 -58.94
CA PRO A 372 5.73 -4.92 -57.74
C PRO A 372 6.63 -6.08 -57.28
N GLY A 373 6.94 -6.09 -55.96
CA GLY A 373 7.87 -7.12 -55.46
C GLY A 373 8.42 -6.80 -54.09
N PHE A 374 9.40 -7.60 -53.65
CA PHE A 374 10.12 -7.44 -52.42
C PHE A 374 11.47 -6.80 -52.64
N TYR A 375 11.75 -5.76 -51.87
CA TYR A 375 13.01 -5.02 -51.87
C TYR A 375 13.56 -4.90 -50.45
N PHE A 376 14.85 -4.67 -50.32
CA PHE A 376 15.50 -4.43 -49.06
C PHE A 376 16.19 -3.08 -49.09
N ILE A 377 15.88 -2.24 -48.11
CA ILE A 377 16.58 -0.98 -47.91
C ILE A 377 17.55 -1.14 -46.73
N CYS A 378 18.82 -0.88 -47.01
CA CYS A 378 19.88 -0.86 -46.01
C CYS A 378 20.25 0.60 -45.74
N ALA A 379 20.13 1.01 -44.51
CA ALA A 379 20.55 2.32 -44.06
C ALA A 379 21.76 2.16 -43.13
N SER A 380 22.79 3.00 -43.31
CA SER A 380 24.00 2.96 -42.48
C SER A 380 24.54 4.36 -42.27
N ASN A 381 25.31 4.57 -41.19
CA ASN A 381 26.01 5.83 -40.96
C ASN A 381 27.47 5.58 -40.52
N PRO A 382 28.32 6.64 -40.55
CA PRO A 382 29.71 6.53 -40.13
C PRO A 382 29.92 6.21 -38.63
N PHE A 383 28.85 6.31 -37.80
CA PHE A 383 28.91 6.11 -36.36
C PHE A 383 28.53 4.68 -35.95
N GLY A 384 28.46 3.73 -36.93
CA GLY A 384 28.22 2.32 -36.66
C GLY A 384 26.75 1.88 -36.68
N PHE A 385 25.81 2.77 -37.00
CA PHE A 385 24.43 2.38 -37.24
C PHE A 385 24.27 1.61 -38.52
N LYS A 386 23.50 0.52 -38.49
CA LYS A 386 23.06 -0.24 -39.66
C LYS A 386 21.67 -0.82 -39.41
N GLN A 387 20.75 -0.56 -40.32
CA GLN A 387 19.40 -1.13 -40.32
C GLN A 387 19.06 -1.62 -41.73
N THR A 388 18.53 -2.84 -41.79
CA THR A 388 17.97 -3.39 -43.05
C THR A 388 16.48 -3.61 -42.82
N SER A 389 15.67 -3.11 -43.74
CA SER A 389 14.21 -3.25 -43.69
C SER A 389 13.69 -3.81 -45.01
N LYS A 390 12.73 -4.76 -44.94
CA LYS A 390 12.01 -5.28 -46.10
C LYS A 390 10.93 -4.30 -46.52
N ILE A 391 10.93 -3.90 -47.80
CA ILE A 391 9.91 -3.05 -48.39
C ILE A 391 9.13 -3.87 -49.40
N ILE A 392 7.83 -3.73 -49.40
CA ILE A 392 6.90 -4.36 -50.35
C ILE A 392 6.40 -3.24 -51.27
N ILE A 393 6.61 -3.40 -52.59
CA ILE A 393 6.07 -2.49 -53.59
C ILE A 393 4.90 -3.18 -54.28
N ARG A 394 3.79 -2.47 -54.49
CA ARG A 394 2.55 -2.93 -55.11
C ARG A 394 2.28 -2.24 -56.42
#